data_3f0097d1959392cc40ef5987b408f98e
#
_entry.id   3f0097d1959392cc40ef5987b408f98e
#
_cell.length_a   1.000
_cell.length_b   1.000
_cell.length_c   1.000
_cell.angle_alpha   90.00
_cell.angle_beta   90.00
_cell.angle_gamma   90.00
#
_symmetry.space_group_name_H-M   'P 1'
#
loop_
_entity.id
_entity.type
_entity.pdbx_description
1 polymer ?
#
loop_
_entity_poly.entity_id
_entity_poly.type
_entity_poly.pdbx_seq_one_letter_code
_entity_poly.pdbx_strand_id
1 'polypeptide(L)'
;MEQLNEIIAQIDDFVWGPVMLVLLVGTGIFLTFRTRFLTWRNLGYALKSTLSKEARTKSRGEGDVSPFSALTTALAATIGTGNIVGVATAMVSGGPGALVWMWISAAFGLTSKFSECMLAIKYREINAKGEMSGGPMYTMKKGLKNKTFGAVLAWLFALFAVIASFGIGNMTQGNSIAGALHSTFSVPTWVTGIVITVVSLLIIVGGIKSISKVSSIVVPVMAIFYVICGMIVILGNISNLPSGLAMIFKMAFSVKAVGGGLCGSIVASMMSAMRFGVARGVFSNEAGMGSAAITAAAATTDNPVRQGYINMTGTSGIR
;
A
#
# COMPACT_ATOMS: atom_id res chain seq x y z
N MET A 1 -4.02 -16.01 -27.38
CA MET A 1 -4.48 -15.15 -26.26
C MET A 1 -4.73 -16.00 -25.01
N GLU A 2 -5.45 -17.10 -25.06
CA GLU A 2 -5.70 -17.99 -23.92
C GLU A 2 -4.42 -18.54 -23.30
N GLN A 3 -3.52 -19.12 -24.09
CA GLN A 3 -2.23 -19.62 -23.60
C GLN A 3 -1.39 -18.56 -22.90
N LEU A 4 -1.39 -17.32 -23.40
CA LEU A 4 -0.67 -16.22 -22.76
C LEU A 4 -1.30 -15.87 -21.41
N ASN A 5 -2.63 -15.86 -21.34
CA ASN A 5 -3.35 -15.59 -20.08
C ASN A 5 -3.11 -16.71 -19.05
N GLU A 6 -3.03 -17.96 -19.48
CA GLU A 6 -2.70 -19.11 -18.59
C GLU A 6 -1.28 -18.99 -18.04
N ILE A 7 -0.29 -18.64 -18.87
CA ILE A 7 1.09 -18.45 -18.43
C ILE A 7 1.16 -17.29 -17.43
N ILE A 8 0.51 -16.16 -17.72
CA ILE A 8 0.48 -15.00 -16.81
C ILE A 8 -0.18 -15.37 -15.48
N ALA A 9 -1.30 -16.13 -15.52
CA ALA A 9 -1.97 -16.59 -14.31
C ALA A 9 -1.09 -17.53 -13.48
N GLN A 10 -0.34 -18.43 -14.10
CA GLN A 10 0.61 -19.32 -13.40
C GLN A 10 1.75 -18.54 -12.75
N ILE A 11 2.28 -17.52 -13.44
CA ILE A 11 3.32 -16.62 -12.89
C ILE A 11 2.75 -15.85 -11.70
N ASP A 12 1.55 -15.29 -11.83
CA ASP A 12 0.87 -14.55 -10.75
C ASP A 12 0.64 -15.45 -9.52
N ASP A 13 0.14 -16.66 -9.73
CA ASP A 13 -0.07 -17.66 -8.68
C ASP A 13 1.23 -18.07 -7.98
N PHE A 14 2.33 -18.17 -8.70
CA PHE A 14 3.65 -18.45 -8.14
C PHE A 14 4.17 -17.25 -7.34
N VAL A 15 4.11 -16.05 -7.90
CA VAL A 15 4.61 -14.81 -7.26
C VAL A 15 3.81 -14.47 -6.00
N TRP A 16 2.47 -14.56 -6.07
CA TRP A 16 1.60 -14.35 -4.89
C TRP A 16 1.37 -15.63 -4.08
N GLY A 17 2.21 -16.63 -4.30
CA GLY A 17 2.20 -17.89 -3.57
C GLY A 17 2.71 -17.74 -2.13
N PRO A 18 2.72 -18.87 -1.38
CA PRO A 18 3.12 -18.88 0.03
C PRO A 18 4.50 -18.27 0.32
N VAL A 19 5.45 -18.45 -0.60
CA VAL A 19 6.82 -17.96 -0.43
C VAL A 19 6.86 -16.43 -0.31
N MET A 20 6.22 -15.71 -1.23
CA MET A 20 6.22 -14.25 -1.19
C MET A 20 5.44 -13.73 0.01
N LEU A 21 4.30 -14.34 0.35
CA LEU A 21 3.51 -13.97 1.51
C LEU A 21 4.29 -14.13 2.81
N VAL A 22 5.02 -15.24 2.95
CA VAL A 22 5.91 -15.49 4.11
C VAL A 22 7.05 -14.48 4.15
N LEU A 23 7.66 -14.15 3.01
CA LEU A 23 8.73 -13.16 2.97
C LEU A 23 8.23 -11.75 3.36
N LEU A 24 7.08 -11.31 2.85
CA LEU A 24 6.55 -9.97 3.12
C LEU A 24 6.05 -9.84 4.58
N VAL A 25 5.16 -10.73 5.01
CA VAL A 25 4.62 -10.68 6.37
C VAL A 25 5.66 -11.13 7.39
N GLY A 26 6.44 -12.16 7.08
CA GLY A 26 7.52 -12.66 7.93
C GLY A 26 8.59 -11.59 8.20
N THR A 27 8.95 -10.79 7.19
CA THR A 27 9.85 -9.64 7.39
C THR A 27 9.21 -8.61 8.33
N GLY A 28 7.92 -8.31 8.16
CA GLY A 28 7.20 -7.42 9.06
C GLY A 28 7.15 -7.93 10.50
N ILE A 29 6.88 -9.22 10.67
CA ILE A 29 6.91 -9.90 11.98
C ILE A 29 8.32 -9.82 12.58
N PHE A 30 9.34 -10.25 11.84
CA PHE A 30 10.75 -10.23 12.28
C PHE A 30 11.16 -8.83 12.73
N LEU A 31 10.90 -7.80 11.92
CA LEU A 31 11.22 -6.42 12.25
C LEU A 31 10.45 -5.93 13.49
N THR A 32 9.19 -6.31 13.65
CA THR A 32 8.38 -5.94 14.80
C THR A 32 8.98 -6.49 16.10
N PHE A 33 9.34 -7.77 16.12
CA PHE A 33 10.00 -8.38 17.28
C PHE A 33 11.42 -7.83 17.49
N ARG A 34 12.21 -7.68 16.42
CA ARG A 34 13.58 -7.18 16.50
C ARG A 34 13.67 -5.75 17.01
N THR A 35 12.68 -4.92 16.69
CA THR A 35 12.56 -3.55 17.20
C THR A 35 11.79 -3.44 18.52
N ARG A 36 11.43 -4.58 19.13
CA ARG A 36 10.66 -4.63 20.39
C ARG A 36 9.35 -3.84 20.32
N PHE A 37 8.59 -4.03 19.26
CA PHE A 37 7.30 -3.35 19.02
C PHE A 37 7.40 -1.81 19.01
N LEU A 38 8.52 -1.27 18.56
CA LEU A 38 8.80 0.16 18.55
C LEU A 38 7.69 0.98 17.87
N THR A 39 7.21 0.53 16.74
CA THR A 39 6.16 1.19 15.93
C THR A 39 4.81 1.21 16.64
N TRP A 40 4.46 0.11 17.30
CA TRP A 40 3.23 -0.01 18.07
C TRP A 40 3.25 0.87 19.32
N ARG A 41 4.35 0.84 20.06
CA ARG A 41 4.53 1.63 21.29
C ARG A 41 4.50 3.14 21.02
N ASN A 42 4.95 3.54 19.84
CA ASN A 42 5.05 4.95 19.44
C ASN A 42 3.98 5.36 18.41
N LEU A 43 2.88 4.61 18.28
CA LEU A 43 1.82 4.95 17.33
C LEU A 43 1.20 6.32 17.62
N GLY A 44 0.98 6.65 18.89
CA GLY A 44 0.50 7.98 19.30
C GLY A 44 1.46 9.11 18.93
N TYR A 45 2.77 8.89 19.10
CA TYR A 45 3.79 9.83 18.65
C TYR A 45 3.80 10.00 17.13
N ALA A 46 3.63 8.91 16.38
CA ALA A 46 3.57 8.95 14.93
C ALA A 46 2.38 9.77 14.42
N LEU A 47 1.19 9.55 14.98
CA LEU A 47 -0.02 10.31 14.65
C LEU A 47 0.15 11.79 14.99
N LYS A 48 0.65 12.12 16.18
CA LYS A 48 0.94 13.50 16.59
C LYS A 48 1.97 14.16 15.64
N SER A 49 3.01 13.43 15.26
CA SER A 49 4.05 13.92 14.34
C SER A 49 3.49 14.19 12.96
N THR A 50 2.61 13.33 12.43
CA THR A 50 1.97 13.49 11.12
C THR A 50 1.06 14.72 11.07
N LEU A 51 0.34 15.00 12.14
CA LEU A 51 -0.59 16.14 12.24
C LEU A 51 0.08 17.45 12.66
N SER A 52 1.37 17.41 13.01
CA SER A 52 2.11 18.58 13.49
C SER A 52 2.29 19.66 12.42
N LYS A 53 2.42 20.93 12.85
CA LYS A 53 2.78 22.04 11.96
C LYS A 53 4.10 21.77 11.22
N GLU A 54 5.08 21.19 11.90
CA GLU A 54 6.38 20.88 11.32
C GLU A 54 6.33 19.84 10.18
N ALA A 55 5.36 18.92 10.20
CA ALA A 55 5.17 17.97 9.10
C ALA A 55 4.65 18.64 7.82
N ARG A 56 3.94 19.75 7.98
CA ARG A 56 3.32 20.49 6.86
C ARG A 56 4.24 21.57 6.27
N THR A 57 5.32 21.89 6.95
CA THR A 57 6.28 22.93 6.53
C THR A 57 7.61 22.32 6.11
N LYS A 58 8.38 23.02 5.28
CA LYS A 58 9.74 22.66 4.89
C LYS A 58 10.75 23.26 5.88
N SER A 59 10.59 22.98 7.18
CA SER A 59 11.26 23.75 8.21
C SER A 59 12.65 23.24 8.63
N ARG A 60 12.99 21.97 8.35
CA ARG A 60 14.27 21.37 8.81
C ARG A 60 14.82 20.37 7.80
N GLY A 61 16.09 20.53 7.46
CA GLY A 61 16.84 19.62 6.58
C GLY A 61 16.62 19.87 5.09
N GLU A 62 17.27 19.05 4.29
CA GLU A 62 17.19 19.07 2.83
C GLU A 62 16.01 18.22 2.34
N GLY A 63 15.40 18.61 1.24
CA GLY A 63 14.27 17.89 0.63
C GLY A 63 13.48 18.76 -0.33
N ASP A 64 12.69 18.11 -1.17
CA ASP A 64 11.89 18.76 -2.23
C ASP A 64 10.50 19.16 -1.73
N VAL A 65 9.92 18.34 -0.86
CA VAL A 65 8.52 18.48 -0.39
C VAL A 65 8.43 18.35 1.13
N SER A 66 7.34 18.85 1.74
CA SER A 66 7.16 18.69 3.19
C SER A 66 6.98 17.21 3.57
N PRO A 67 7.30 16.82 4.82
CA PRO A 67 7.07 15.46 5.33
C PRO A 67 5.64 14.96 5.13
N PHE A 68 4.66 15.83 5.36
CA PHE A 68 3.23 15.53 5.14
C PHE A 68 2.90 15.35 3.66
N SER A 69 3.47 16.19 2.78
CA SER A 69 3.27 16.06 1.33
C SER A 69 3.90 14.78 0.77
N ALA A 70 5.05 14.34 1.30
CA ALA A 70 5.64 13.05 0.95
C ALA A 70 4.75 11.87 1.38
N LEU A 71 4.16 11.93 2.58
CA LEU A 71 3.18 10.95 3.06
C LEU A 71 1.95 10.93 2.16
N THR A 72 1.32 12.08 1.88
CA THR A 72 0.09 12.14 1.06
C THR A 72 0.33 11.72 -0.37
N THR A 73 1.54 11.91 -0.91
CA THR A 73 1.93 11.38 -2.22
C THR A 73 2.01 9.84 -2.18
N ALA A 74 2.57 9.26 -1.13
CA ALA A 74 2.53 7.81 -0.93
C ALA A 74 1.08 7.30 -0.76
N LEU A 75 0.24 8.03 -0.03
CA LEU A 75 -1.17 7.70 0.16
C LEU A 75 -1.98 7.80 -1.15
N ALA A 76 -1.63 8.70 -2.05
CA ALA A 76 -2.27 8.78 -3.36
C ALA A 76 -2.12 7.50 -4.18
N ALA A 77 -1.00 6.79 -4.01
CA ALA A 77 -0.79 5.49 -4.63
C ALA A 77 -1.55 4.35 -3.91
N THR A 78 -1.67 4.42 -2.58
CA THR A 78 -2.25 3.36 -1.77
C THR A 78 -3.75 3.48 -1.56
N ILE A 79 -4.31 4.70 -1.45
CA ILE A 79 -5.75 4.93 -1.30
C ILE A 79 -6.38 5.03 -2.69
N GLY A 80 -6.99 3.95 -3.15
CA GLY A 80 -7.61 3.89 -4.46
C GLY A 80 -8.62 2.76 -4.58
N THR A 81 -8.91 2.36 -5.80
CA THR A 81 -9.82 1.24 -6.12
C THR A 81 -9.40 -0.07 -5.44
N GLY A 82 -8.11 -0.21 -5.11
CA GLY A 82 -7.57 -1.30 -4.31
C GLY A 82 -8.26 -1.48 -2.96
N ASN A 83 -8.65 -0.40 -2.31
CA ASN A 83 -9.30 -0.43 -1.00
C ASN A 83 -10.82 -0.60 -1.07
N ILE A 84 -11.42 -0.46 -2.25
CA ILE A 84 -12.86 -0.61 -2.49
C ILE A 84 -13.12 -1.89 -3.24
N VAL A 85 -12.86 -1.90 -4.54
CA VAL A 85 -13.08 -3.04 -5.43
C VAL A 85 -12.22 -4.23 -5.03
N GLY A 86 -10.97 -3.96 -4.70
CA GLY A 86 -10.05 -5.03 -4.35
C GLY A 86 -10.33 -5.70 -3.01
N VAL A 87 -10.86 -4.99 -2.02
CA VAL A 87 -11.33 -5.62 -0.78
C VAL A 87 -12.55 -6.48 -1.06
N ALA A 88 -13.49 -5.98 -1.87
CA ALA A 88 -14.65 -6.75 -2.28
C ALA A 88 -14.25 -8.04 -3.02
N THR A 89 -13.30 -7.97 -3.97
CA THR A 89 -12.81 -9.17 -4.68
C THR A 89 -12.09 -10.14 -3.74
N ALA A 90 -11.31 -9.67 -2.76
CA ALA A 90 -10.68 -10.53 -1.76
C ALA A 90 -11.73 -11.26 -0.91
N MET A 91 -12.83 -10.60 -0.56
CA MET A 91 -13.93 -11.21 0.18
C MET A 91 -14.69 -12.24 -0.66
N VAL A 92 -14.85 -12.00 -1.97
CA VAL A 92 -15.49 -12.97 -2.88
C VAL A 92 -14.61 -14.19 -3.07
N SER A 93 -13.30 -14.03 -3.26
CA SER A 93 -12.36 -15.12 -3.55
C SER A 93 -11.90 -15.88 -2.30
N GLY A 94 -11.68 -15.16 -1.19
CA GLY A 94 -11.15 -15.70 0.08
C GLY A 94 -12.18 -15.81 1.20
N GLY A 95 -13.44 -15.40 0.96
CA GLY A 95 -14.46 -15.29 1.99
C GLY A 95 -14.28 -14.06 2.91
N PRO A 96 -15.30 -13.75 3.75
CA PRO A 96 -15.24 -12.63 4.70
C PRO A 96 -14.04 -12.66 5.66
N GLY A 97 -13.53 -13.86 5.97
CA GLY A 97 -12.33 -14.04 6.79
C GLY A 97 -11.06 -13.40 6.23
N ALA A 98 -11.00 -13.12 4.94
CA ALA A 98 -9.89 -12.41 4.29
C ALA A 98 -9.63 -11.04 4.95
N LEU A 99 -10.65 -10.35 5.47
CA LEU A 99 -10.50 -9.07 6.16
C LEU A 99 -9.61 -9.16 7.40
N VAL A 100 -9.73 -10.22 8.20
CA VAL A 100 -8.86 -10.42 9.39
C VAL A 100 -7.41 -10.55 8.97
N TRP A 101 -7.15 -11.34 7.92
CA TRP A 101 -5.79 -11.52 7.41
C TRP A 101 -5.20 -10.25 6.78
N MET A 102 -6.07 -9.41 6.18
CA MET A 102 -5.69 -8.06 5.77
C MET A 102 -5.27 -7.20 6.98
N TRP A 103 -6.01 -7.23 8.08
CA TRP A 103 -5.66 -6.49 9.30
C TRP A 103 -4.36 -6.99 9.93
N ILE A 104 -4.16 -8.31 9.98
CA ILE A 104 -2.93 -8.92 10.48
C ILE A 104 -1.73 -8.47 9.63
N SER A 105 -1.85 -8.54 8.31
CA SER A 105 -0.76 -8.11 7.42
C SER A 105 -0.44 -6.63 7.57
N ALA A 106 -1.44 -5.77 7.76
CA ALA A 106 -1.22 -4.34 8.01
C ALA A 106 -0.57 -4.07 9.37
N ALA A 107 -0.98 -4.81 10.38
CA ALA A 107 -0.43 -4.70 11.72
C ALA A 107 1.09 -4.88 11.73
N PHE A 108 1.59 -5.91 11.05
CA PHE A 108 3.03 -6.13 10.89
C PHE A 108 3.65 -5.26 9.79
N GLY A 109 2.87 -4.89 8.78
CA GLY A 109 3.25 -3.96 7.72
C GLY A 109 3.63 -2.56 8.23
N LEU A 110 3.11 -2.12 9.39
CA LEU A 110 3.53 -0.87 10.04
C LEU A 110 5.05 -0.76 10.20
N THR A 111 5.67 -1.84 10.68
CA THR A 111 7.12 -1.86 10.94
C THR A 111 7.93 -1.95 9.65
N SER A 112 7.43 -2.69 8.66
CA SER A 112 8.04 -2.72 7.31
C SER A 112 8.02 -1.31 6.68
N LYS A 113 6.87 -0.64 6.69
CA LYS A 113 6.70 0.73 6.17
C LYS A 113 7.60 1.74 6.87
N PHE A 114 7.65 1.67 8.21
CA PHE A 114 8.57 2.48 9.01
C PHE A 114 10.01 2.30 8.57
N SER A 115 10.44 1.04 8.47
CA SER A 115 11.84 0.69 8.18
C SER A 115 12.25 1.10 6.76
N GLU A 116 11.42 0.83 5.75
CA GLU A 116 11.72 1.18 4.36
C GLU A 116 11.81 2.70 4.17
N CYS A 117 10.90 3.47 4.76
CA CYS A 117 10.92 4.93 4.65
C CYS A 117 12.07 5.57 5.44
N MET A 118 12.38 5.04 6.63
CA MET A 118 13.54 5.47 7.41
C MET A 118 14.85 5.23 6.64
N LEU A 119 15.01 4.05 6.05
CA LEU A 119 16.21 3.71 5.27
C LEU A 119 16.32 4.54 3.99
N ALA A 120 15.19 4.87 3.35
CA ALA A 120 15.18 5.73 2.16
C ALA A 120 15.75 7.12 2.46
N ILE A 121 15.41 7.72 3.60
CA ILE A 121 16.00 9.00 4.04
C ILE A 121 17.48 8.84 4.37
N LYS A 122 17.86 7.76 5.05
CA LYS A 122 19.26 7.53 5.46
C LYS A 122 20.21 7.38 4.28
N TYR A 123 19.77 6.74 3.19
CA TYR A 123 20.63 6.40 2.06
C TYR A 123 20.36 7.23 0.80
N ARG A 124 19.48 8.24 0.88
CA ARG A 124 19.21 9.14 -0.24
C ARG A 124 20.43 9.95 -0.67
N GLU A 125 20.36 10.53 -1.85
CA GLU A 125 21.37 11.43 -2.40
C GLU A 125 20.71 12.53 -3.24
N ILE A 126 21.46 13.59 -3.51
CA ILE A 126 21.03 14.64 -4.41
C ILE A 126 21.45 14.22 -5.83
N ASN A 127 20.50 14.22 -6.77
CA ASN A 127 20.76 13.89 -8.17
C ASN A 127 21.42 15.08 -8.91
N ALA A 128 21.80 14.85 -10.17
CA ALA A 128 22.40 15.88 -11.02
C ALA A 128 21.51 17.11 -11.26
N LYS A 129 20.19 17.00 -11.00
CA LYS A 129 19.21 18.10 -11.11
C LYS A 129 19.00 18.85 -9.78
N GLY A 130 19.73 18.49 -8.73
CA GLY A 130 19.56 19.08 -7.40
C GLY A 130 18.33 18.57 -6.62
N GLU A 131 17.71 17.47 -7.04
CA GLU A 131 16.54 16.87 -6.40
C GLU A 131 16.93 15.68 -5.54
N MET A 132 16.16 15.42 -4.48
CA MET A 132 16.37 14.25 -3.63
C MET A 132 15.97 12.96 -4.33
N SER A 133 16.90 12.03 -4.40
CA SER A 133 16.71 10.70 -4.96
C SER A 133 17.02 9.63 -3.92
N GLY A 134 16.08 8.71 -3.71
CA GLY A 134 16.22 7.64 -2.73
C GLY A 134 15.19 6.53 -2.94
N GLY A 135 15.18 5.59 -2.02
CA GLY A 135 14.30 4.43 -2.09
C GLY A 135 15.06 3.12 -1.96
N PRO A 136 14.40 1.96 -2.21
CA PRO A 136 15.02 0.65 -2.03
C PRO A 136 16.30 0.46 -2.84
N MET A 137 16.35 0.96 -4.08
CA MET A 137 17.53 0.83 -4.93
C MET A 137 18.77 1.50 -4.31
N TYR A 138 18.61 2.69 -3.73
CA TYR A 138 19.70 3.39 -3.03
C TYR A 138 20.09 2.69 -1.72
N THR A 139 19.09 2.20 -0.99
CA THR A 139 19.28 1.45 0.25
C THR A 139 20.06 0.16 -0.01
N MET A 140 19.73 -0.61 -1.04
CA MET A 140 20.43 -1.84 -1.40
C MET A 140 21.86 -1.55 -1.85
N LYS A 141 22.04 -0.59 -2.75
CA LYS A 141 23.37 -0.22 -3.29
C LYS A 141 24.32 0.27 -2.21
N LYS A 142 23.85 1.12 -1.30
CA LYS A 142 24.69 1.75 -0.27
C LYS A 142 24.73 0.97 1.04
N GLY A 143 23.64 0.33 1.44
CA GLY A 143 23.48 -0.29 2.75
C GLY A 143 24.05 -1.71 2.85
N LEU A 144 24.08 -2.47 1.76
CA LEU A 144 24.59 -3.84 1.79
C LEU A 144 26.13 -3.87 1.86
N LYS A 145 26.67 -4.85 2.62
CA LYS A 145 28.11 -5.05 2.76
C LYS A 145 28.76 -5.45 1.42
N ASN A 146 28.15 -6.39 0.71
CA ASN A 146 28.59 -6.76 -0.62
C ASN A 146 28.03 -5.77 -1.65
N LYS A 147 28.92 -4.90 -2.15
CA LYS A 147 28.53 -3.80 -3.05
C LYS A 147 28.07 -4.28 -4.42
N THR A 148 28.66 -5.35 -4.95
CA THR A 148 28.28 -5.95 -6.22
C THR A 148 26.86 -6.54 -6.12
N PHE A 149 26.60 -7.34 -5.10
CA PHE A 149 25.27 -7.90 -4.86
C PHE A 149 24.23 -6.81 -4.62
N GLY A 150 24.58 -5.77 -3.84
CA GLY A 150 23.73 -4.61 -3.61
C GLY A 150 23.39 -3.85 -4.90
N ALA A 151 24.36 -3.70 -5.81
CA ALA A 151 24.13 -3.05 -7.10
C ALA A 151 23.20 -3.87 -8.01
N VAL A 152 23.37 -5.19 -8.06
CA VAL A 152 22.51 -6.10 -8.83
C VAL A 152 21.05 -6.00 -8.33
N LEU A 153 20.85 -6.12 -7.01
CA LEU A 153 19.51 -6.00 -6.42
C LEU A 153 18.88 -4.63 -6.66
N ALA A 154 19.66 -3.57 -6.56
CA ALA A 154 19.19 -2.21 -6.83
C ALA A 154 18.74 -2.03 -8.28
N TRP A 155 19.49 -2.59 -9.23
CA TRP A 155 19.15 -2.57 -10.66
C TRP A 155 17.89 -3.38 -10.95
N LEU A 156 17.79 -4.60 -10.39
CA LEU A 156 16.59 -5.44 -10.54
C LEU A 156 15.35 -4.76 -9.96
N PHE A 157 15.46 -4.16 -8.77
CA PHE A 157 14.35 -3.41 -8.18
C PHE A 157 13.92 -2.26 -9.08
N ALA A 158 14.86 -1.47 -9.58
CA ALA A 158 14.57 -0.33 -10.46
C ALA A 158 13.89 -0.79 -11.76
N LEU A 159 14.40 -1.87 -12.37
CA LEU A 159 13.81 -2.46 -13.57
C LEU A 159 12.36 -2.90 -13.34
N PHE A 160 12.12 -3.68 -12.28
CA PHE A 160 10.79 -4.16 -11.96
C PHE A 160 9.84 -3.02 -11.57
N ALA A 161 10.32 -2.00 -10.87
CA ALA A 161 9.53 -0.83 -10.55
C ALA A 161 9.10 -0.06 -11.81
N VAL A 162 9.98 0.07 -12.80
CA VAL A 162 9.65 0.67 -14.11
C VAL A 162 8.60 -0.17 -14.83
N ILE A 163 8.78 -1.49 -14.93
CA ILE A 163 7.81 -2.38 -15.57
C ILE A 163 6.44 -2.29 -14.87
N ALA A 164 6.43 -2.34 -13.54
CA ALA A 164 5.20 -2.25 -12.74
C ALA A 164 4.48 -0.91 -12.95
N SER A 165 5.20 0.18 -13.17
CA SER A 165 4.60 1.51 -13.36
C SER A 165 3.71 1.62 -14.60
N PHE A 166 3.88 0.75 -15.59
CA PHE A 166 3.03 0.74 -16.78
C PHE A 166 1.62 0.17 -16.52
N GLY A 167 1.41 -0.62 -15.48
CA GLY A 167 0.16 -1.35 -15.26
C GLY A 167 -0.52 -1.09 -13.92
N ILE A 168 0.17 -1.36 -12.83
CA ILE A 168 -0.46 -1.52 -11.50
C ILE A 168 -1.14 -0.25 -11.00
N GLY A 169 -0.49 0.90 -11.13
CA GLY A 169 -0.97 2.15 -10.55
C GLY A 169 -1.97 2.92 -11.42
N ASN A 170 -1.91 2.74 -12.73
CA ASN A 170 -2.67 3.54 -13.69
C ASN A 170 -3.80 2.77 -14.37
N MET A 171 -3.51 1.61 -14.98
CA MET A 171 -4.49 0.89 -15.79
C MET A 171 -5.66 0.36 -14.96
N THR A 172 -5.39 -0.23 -13.80
CA THR A 172 -6.43 -0.74 -12.89
C THR A 172 -7.31 0.38 -12.35
N GLN A 173 -6.73 1.52 -11.99
CA GLN A 173 -7.48 2.69 -11.52
C GLN A 173 -8.33 3.28 -12.64
N GLY A 174 -7.72 3.52 -13.82
CA GLY A 174 -8.42 4.06 -14.99
C GLY A 174 -9.58 3.17 -15.43
N ASN A 175 -9.38 1.85 -15.49
CA ASN A 175 -10.42 0.89 -15.84
C ASN A 175 -11.57 0.89 -14.82
N SER A 176 -11.28 0.91 -13.52
CA SER A 176 -12.31 0.92 -12.49
C SER A 176 -13.12 2.21 -12.49
N ILE A 177 -12.48 3.37 -12.68
CA ILE A 177 -13.18 4.66 -12.79
C ILE A 177 -14.07 4.69 -14.03
N ALA A 178 -13.52 4.28 -15.18
CA ALA A 178 -14.28 4.25 -16.43
C ALA A 178 -15.46 3.30 -16.37
N GLY A 179 -15.27 2.11 -15.77
CA GLY A 179 -16.34 1.13 -15.56
C GLY A 179 -17.43 1.66 -14.62
N ALA A 180 -17.08 2.29 -13.52
CA ALA A 180 -18.04 2.87 -12.57
C ALA A 180 -18.85 4.01 -13.20
N LEU A 181 -18.22 4.92 -13.94
CA LEU A 181 -18.92 5.99 -14.63
C LEU A 181 -19.82 5.47 -15.77
N HIS A 182 -19.36 4.45 -16.47
CA HIS A 182 -20.17 3.82 -17.51
C HIS A 182 -21.43 3.14 -16.92
N SER A 183 -21.27 2.36 -15.87
CA SER A 183 -22.38 1.63 -15.24
C SER A 183 -23.39 2.53 -14.55
N THR A 184 -22.95 3.66 -13.98
CA THR A 184 -23.81 4.56 -13.18
C THR A 184 -24.44 5.65 -14.03
N PHE A 185 -23.67 6.26 -14.95
CA PHE A 185 -24.05 7.43 -15.72
C PHE A 185 -24.07 7.21 -17.23
N SER A 186 -23.80 5.98 -17.70
CA SER A 186 -23.72 5.63 -19.12
C SER A 186 -22.68 6.46 -19.91
N VAL A 187 -21.66 7.00 -19.21
CA VAL A 187 -20.56 7.75 -19.84
C VAL A 187 -19.68 6.77 -20.63
N PRO A 188 -19.42 7.02 -21.94
CA PRO A 188 -18.53 6.17 -22.73
C PRO A 188 -17.15 6.10 -22.11
N THR A 189 -16.57 4.89 -22.01
CA THR A 189 -15.28 4.65 -21.32
C THR A 189 -14.13 5.43 -21.94
N TRP A 190 -14.14 5.65 -23.26
CA TRP A 190 -13.11 6.44 -23.93
C TRP A 190 -13.14 7.93 -23.53
N VAL A 191 -14.31 8.52 -23.26
CA VAL A 191 -14.44 9.90 -22.77
C VAL A 191 -13.76 10.03 -21.40
N THR A 192 -14.10 9.11 -20.50
CA THR A 192 -13.47 9.03 -19.18
C THR A 192 -11.94 8.86 -19.29
N GLY A 193 -11.49 8.00 -20.20
CA GLY A 193 -10.07 7.77 -20.45
C GLY A 193 -9.35 9.05 -20.88
N ILE A 194 -9.91 9.82 -21.82
CA ILE A 194 -9.33 11.10 -22.26
C ILE A 194 -9.26 12.10 -21.11
N VAL A 195 -10.34 12.28 -20.34
CA VAL A 195 -10.37 13.21 -19.22
C VAL A 195 -9.32 12.87 -18.17
N ILE A 196 -9.24 11.59 -17.76
CA ILE A 196 -8.23 11.12 -16.80
C ILE A 196 -6.82 11.38 -17.34
N THR A 197 -6.56 11.08 -18.61
CA THR A 197 -5.25 11.27 -19.24
C THR A 197 -4.83 12.73 -19.22
N VAL A 198 -5.72 13.64 -19.62
CA VAL A 198 -5.42 15.09 -19.62
C VAL A 198 -5.15 15.61 -18.23
N VAL A 199 -6.01 15.29 -17.26
CA VAL A 199 -5.84 15.72 -15.87
C VAL A 199 -4.54 15.17 -15.27
N SER A 200 -4.25 13.89 -15.47
CA SER A 200 -3.03 13.26 -14.97
C SER A 200 -1.78 13.87 -15.61
N LEU A 201 -1.80 14.13 -16.91
CA LEU A 201 -0.68 14.76 -17.62
C LEU A 201 -0.36 16.14 -17.06
N LEU A 202 -1.38 16.98 -16.83
CA LEU A 202 -1.19 18.31 -16.26
C LEU A 202 -0.53 18.27 -14.87
N ILE A 203 -0.84 17.24 -14.07
CA ILE A 203 -0.25 17.08 -12.74
C ILE A 203 1.18 16.56 -12.84
N ILE A 204 1.42 15.55 -13.69
CA ILE A 204 2.72 14.85 -13.79
C ILE A 204 3.80 15.74 -14.38
N VAL A 205 3.48 16.59 -15.35
CA VAL A 205 4.45 17.52 -16.00
C VAL A 205 5.16 18.41 -14.97
N GLY A 206 4.49 18.76 -13.86
CA GLY A 206 5.09 19.55 -12.77
C GLY A 206 5.99 18.76 -11.80
N GLY A 207 6.21 17.46 -12.04
CA GLY A 207 7.07 16.58 -11.23
C GLY A 207 6.57 16.38 -9.80
N ILE A 208 7.48 15.93 -8.92
CA ILE A 208 7.14 15.58 -7.53
C ILE A 208 6.51 16.74 -6.74
N LYS A 209 6.90 17.97 -7.04
CA LYS A 209 6.36 19.17 -6.37
C LYS A 209 4.88 19.40 -6.72
N SER A 210 4.51 19.23 -7.97
CA SER A 210 3.11 19.35 -8.43
C SER A 210 2.28 18.18 -7.90
N ILE A 211 2.75 16.96 -8.08
CA ILE A 211 2.08 15.75 -7.59
C ILE A 211 1.81 15.85 -6.09
N SER A 212 2.81 16.21 -5.29
CA SER A 212 2.68 16.30 -3.84
C SER A 212 1.75 17.44 -3.39
N LYS A 213 1.73 18.57 -4.12
CA LYS A 213 0.81 19.67 -3.84
C LYS A 213 -0.65 19.25 -4.04
N VAL A 214 -0.96 18.59 -5.15
CA VAL A 214 -2.31 18.08 -5.44
C VAL A 214 -2.70 16.99 -4.44
N SER A 215 -1.82 16.01 -4.21
CA SER A 215 -2.06 14.89 -3.28
C SER A 215 -2.30 15.37 -1.84
N SER A 216 -1.61 16.43 -1.40
CA SER A 216 -1.76 16.97 -0.03
C SER A 216 -3.14 17.57 0.24
N ILE A 217 -3.90 17.89 -0.80
CA ILE A 217 -5.28 18.41 -0.70
C ILE A 217 -6.29 17.31 -1.00
N VAL A 218 -6.13 16.64 -2.15
CA VAL A 218 -7.12 15.68 -2.66
C VAL A 218 -7.21 14.43 -1.77
N VAL A 219 -6.08 13.88 -1.34
CA VAL A 219 -6.07 12.63 -0.56
C VAL A 219 -6.79 12.76 0.79
N PRO A 220 -6.52 13.78 1.62
CA PRO A 220 -7.28 13.97 2.86
C PRO A 220 -8.78 14.17 2.63
N VAL A 221 -9.16 14.94 1.63
CA VAL A 221 -10.59 15.18 1.28
C VAL A 221 -11.26 13.87 0.87
N MET A 222 -10.61 13.08 0.00
CA MET A 222 -11.10 11.78 -0.44
C MET A 222 -11.23 10.80 0.74
N ALA A 223 -10.23 10.76 1.62
CA ALA A 223 -10.26 9.88 2.79
C ALA A 223 -11.41 10.24 3.75
N ILE A 224 -11.60 11.53 4.04
CA ILE A 224 -12.70 12.01 4.90
C ILE A 224 -14.06 11.66 4.26
N PHE A 225 -14.23 11.93 2.98
CA PHE A 225 -15.46 11.62 2.24
C PHE A 225 -15.77 10.11 2.31
N TYR A 226 -14.77 9.26 2.06
CA TYR A 226 -14.92 7.81 2.13
C TYR A 226 -15.31 7.32 3.53
N VAL A 227 -14.67 7.86 4.57
CA VAL A 227 -15.01 7.52 5.97
C VAL A 227 -16.44 7.94 6.31
N ILE A 228 -16.86 9.14 5.92
CA ILE A 228 -18.23 9.61 6.16
C ILE A 228 -19.26 8.70 5.47
N CYS A 229 -19.06 8.39 4.18
CA CYS A 229 -19.95 7.50 3.45
C CYS A 229 -19.98 6.09 4.05
N GLY A 230 -18.80 5.55 4.43
CA GLY A 230 -18.71 4.26 5.10
C GLY A 230 -19.44 4.24 6.44
N MET A 231 -19.30 5.29 7.24
CA MET A 231 -20.02 5.43 8.52
C MET A 231 -21.54 5.49 8.33
N ILE A 232 -22.02 6.21 7.32
CA ILE A 232 -23.47 6.26 7.00
C ILE A 232 -23.99 4.84 6.70
N VAL A 233 -23.27 4.07 5.88
CA VAL A 233 -23.66 2.68 5.55
C VAL A 233 -23.65 1.79 6.79
N ILE A 234 -22.61 1.88 7.64
CA ILE A 234 -22.49 1.10 8.88
C ILE A 234 -23.62 1.44 9.86
N LEU A 235 -23.86 2.73 10.08
CA LEU A 235 -24.92 3.19 10.98
C LEU A 235 -26.32 2.80 10.47
N GLY A 236 -26.54 2.85 9.15
CA GLY A 236 -27.79 2.39 8.54
C GLY A 236 -28.03 0.88 8.68
N ASN A 237 -26.97 0.10 8.96
CA ASN A 237 -27.03 -1.36 9.11
C ASN A 237 -26.52 -1.82 10.48
N ILE A 238 -26.64 -1.00 11.51
CA ILE A 238 -26.02 -1.23 12.82
C ILE A 238 -26.51 -2.54 13.50
N SER A 239 -27.75 -2.95 13.25
CA SER A 239 -28.31 -4.21 13.73
C SER A 239 -27.56 -5.44 13.22
N ASN A 240 -27.01 -5.36 12.02
CA ASN A 240 -26.29 -6.46 11.38
C ASN A 240 -24.78 -6.44 11.69
N LEU A 241 -24.28 -5.38 12.31
CA LEU A 241 -22.85 -5.20 12.59
C LEU A 241 -22.28 -6.30 13.50
N PRO A 242 -22.92 -6.70 14.62
CA PRO A 242 -22.39 -7.75 15.49
C PRO A 242 -22.29 -9.11 14.78
N SER A 243 -23.33 -9.48 14.03
CA SER A 243 -23.35 -10.74 13.26
C SER A 243 -22.33 -10.75 12.14
N GLY A 244 -22.14 -9.62 11.44
CA GLY A 244 -21.14 -9.45 10.41
C GLY A 244 -19.71 -9.58 10.96
N LEU A 245 -19.41 -8.92 12.07
CA LEU A 245 -18.10 -9.05 12.74
C LEU A 245 -17.86 -10.49 13.21
N ALA A 246 -18.84 -11.12 13.85
CA ALA A 246 -18.73 -12.52 14.27
C ALA A 246 -18.46 -13.45 13.08
N MET A 247 -19.10 -13.21 11.93
CA MET A 247 -18.87 -13.97 10.70
C MET A 247 -17.44 -13.79 10.18
N ILE A 248 -16.92 -12.58 10.13
CA ILE A 248 -15.55 -12.25 9.68
C ILE A 248 -14.52 -13.05 10.50
N PHE A 249 -14.61 -12.98 11.85
CA PHE A 249 -13.67 -13.71 12.72
C PHE A 249 -13.86 -15.22 12.64
N LYS A 250 -15.10 -15.69 12.61
CA LYS A 250 -15.39 -17.12 12.50
C LYS A 250 -14.84 -17.71 11.22
N MET A 251 -14.97 -17.01 10.07
CA MET A 251 -14.49 -17.51 8.79
C MET A 251 -12.98 -17.36 8.61
N ALA A 252 -12.34 -16.44 9.33
CA ALA A 252 -10.88 -16.30 9.28
C ALA A 252 -10.14 -17.50 9.86
N PHE A 253 -10.72 -18.14 10.90
CA PHE A 253 -10.10 -19.20 11.68
C PHE A 253 -10.95 -20.48 11.74
N SER A 254 -12.07 -20.54 11.02
CA SER A 254 -12.99 -21.67 11.07
C SER A 254 -12.43 -22.88 10.36
N VAL A 255 -12.21 -23.91 11.14
CA VAL A 255 -12.04 -25.28 10.69
C VAL A 255 -13.45 -25.91 10.72
N LYS A 256 -14.25 -25.71 9.66
CA LYS A 256 -15.51 -26.45 9.53
C LYS A 256 -15.20 -27.86 9.02
N ALA A 257 -15.15 -28.81 9.96
CA ALA A 257 -15.25 -30.21 9.61
C ALA A 257 -16.69 -30.48 9.12
N VAL A 258 -16.86 -30.58 7.81
CA VAL A 258 -18.05 -31.17 7.22
C VAL A 258 -17.66 -32.58 6.79
N GLY A 259 -18.20 -33.53 7.49
CA GLY A 259 -18.14 -34.99 7.36
C GLY A 259 -17.16 -35.64 6.38
N GLY A 260 -16.35 -36.56 6.89
CA GLY A 260 -15.66 -37.62 6.17
C GLY A 260 -15.00 -37.28 4.82
N GLY A 261 -13.74 -36.97 4.80
CA GLY A 261 -12.98 -36.74 3.55
C GLY A 261 -12.65 -35.29 3.21
N LEU A 262 -13.00 -34.32 4.04
CA LEU A 262 -13.00 -32.87 3.75
C LEU A 262 -11.90 -32.06 4.45
N CYS A 263 -10.96 -32.68 5.15
CA CYS A 263 -9.84 -31.94 5.76
C CYS A 263 -9.05 -31.09 4.74
N GLY A 264 -8.98 -31.54 3.48
CA GLY A 264 -8.35 -30.80 2.39
C GLY A 264 -9.09 -29.50 2.01
N SER A 265 -10.43 -29.52 2.00
CA SER A 265 -11.21 -28.33 1.59
C SER A 265 -11.26 -27.23 2.64
N ILE A 266 -11.08 -27.56 3.93
CA ILE A 266 -11.11 -26.63 5.05
C ILE A 266 -9.79 -25.90 5.19
N VAL A 267 -8.70 -26.64 5.11
CA VAL A 267 -7.34 -26.06 5.05
C VAL A 267 -7.24 -25.17 3.79
N ALA A 268 -7.82 -25.60 2.68
CA ALA A 268 -7.89 -24.81 1.46
C ALA A 268 -8.69 -23.50 1.65
N SER A 269 -9.80 -23.53 2.38
CA SER A 269 -10.62 -22.33 2.65
C SER A 269 -9.92 -21.32 3.55
N MET A 270 -9.30 -21.78 4.65
CA MET A 270 -8.50 -20.89 5.51
C MET A 270 -7.25 -20.38 4.80
N MET A 271 -6.57 -21.23 4.05
CA MET A 271 -5.40 -20.85 3.23
C MET A 271 -5.80 -19.84 2.13
N SER A 272 -6.98 -20.01 1.53
CA SER A 272 -7.51 -19.07 0.55
C SER A 272 -7.80 -17.71 1.19
N ALA A 273 -8.49 -17.68 2.34
CA ALA A 273 -8.75 -16.46 3.08
C ALA A 273 -7.45 -15.75 3.48
N MET A 274 -6.47 -16.51 3.97
CA MET A 274 -5.15 -15.99 4.33
C MET A 274 -4.41 -15.46 3.08
N ARG A 275 -4.36 -16.22 2.00
CA ARG A 275 -3.68 -15.84 0.75
C ARG A 275 -4.27 -14.54 0.19
N PHE A 276 -5.58 -14.52 -0.09
CA PHE A 276 -6.23 -13.35 -0.66
C PHE A 276 -6.24 -12.17 0.32
N GLY A 277 -6.42 -12.41 1.61
CA GLY A 277 -6.37 -11.38 2.64
C GLY A 277 -4.99 -10.75 2.77
N VAL A 278 -3.93 -11.54 2.89
CA VAL A 278 -2.55 -11.03 3.01
C VAL A 278 -2.10 -10.36 1.72
N ALA A 279 -2.28 -10.99 0.56
CA ALA A 279 -1.92 -10.42 -0.73
C ALA A 279 -2.62 -9.07 -0.94
N ARG A 280 -3.92 -9.01 -0.66
CA ARG A 280 -4.68 -7.77 -0.77
C ARG A 280 -4.29 -6.75 0.28
N GLY A 281 -3.98 -7.18 1.49
CA GLY A 281 -3.44 -6.35 2.54
C GLY A 281 -2.16 -5.64 2.14
N VAL A 282 -1.19 -6.39 1.64
CA VAL A 282 0.10 -5.86 1.17
C VAL A 282 -0.10 -4.93 -0.03
N PHE A 283 -0.90 -5.34 -1.01
CA PHE A 283 -1.22 -4.50 -2.17
C PHE A 283 -1.90 -3.19 -1.79
N SER A 284 -2.80 -3.22 -0.80
CA SER A 284 -3.57 -2.06 -0.34
C SER A 284 -2.72 -1.05 0.43
N ASN A 285 -1.74 -1.49 1.23
CA ASN A 285 -0.91 -0.61 2.05
C ASN A 285 0.52 -0.43 1.53
N GLU A 286 0.91 -1.22 0.52
CA GLU A 286 2.24 -1.22 -0.09
C GLU A 286 3.40 -1.35 0.92
N ALA A 287 3.16 -1.94 2.10
CA ALA A 287 4.20 -2.12 3.10
C ALA A 287 5.17 -3.23 2.68
N GLY A 288 6.45 -2.90 2.61
CA GLY A 288 7.50 -3.81 2.12
C GLY A 288 7.67 -3.82 0.60
N MET A 289 6.85 -3.08 -0.16
CA MET A 289 6.96 -2.98 -1.62
C MET A 289 7.94 -1.89 -2.08
N GLY A 290 8.33 -0.97 -1.18
CA GLY A 290 9.34 0.05 -1.46
C GLY A 290 8.85 1.30 -2.17
N SER A 291 7.62 1.34 -2.69
CA SER A 291 7.05 2.49 -3.40
C SER A 291 7.00 3.75 -2.53
N ALA A 292 6.49 3.63 -1.30
CA ALA A 292 6.43 4.73 -0.34
C ALA A 292 7.82 5.22 0.10
N ALA A 293 8.83 4.38 0.02
CA ALA A 293 10.20 4.76 0.33
C ALA A 293 10.76 5.76 -0.71
N ILE A 294 10.34 5.63 -1.97
CA ILE A 294 10.74 6.57 -3.05
C ILE A 294 10.16 7.97 -2.77
N THR A 295 8.88 8.04 -2.43
CA THR A 295 8.24 9.33 -2.10
C THR A 295 8.75 9.92 -0.79
N ALA A 296 9.01 9.07 0.22
CA ALA A 296 9.58 9.48 1.50
C ALA A 296 10.96 10.14 1.34
N ALA A 297 11.78 9.67 0.38
CA ALA A 297 13.10 10.22 0.14
C ALA A 297 13.10 11.71 -0.23
N ALA A 298 12.02 12.19 -0.87
CA ALA A 298 11.87 13.60 -1.23
C ALA A 298 11.46 14.51 -0.05
N ALA A 299 11.16 13.95 1.13
CA ALA A 299 10.72 14.73 2.29
C ALA A 299 11.82 15.62 2.84
N THR A 300 11.48 16.88 3.15
CA THR A 300 12.37 17.81 3.84
C THR A 300 12.51 17.41 5.31
N THR A 301 13.61 16.73 5.66
CA THR A 301 13.87 16.24 7.01
C THR A 301 15.35 15.96 7.22
N ASP A 302 15.83 16.20 8.43
CA ASP A 302 17.14 15.80 8.96
C ASP A 302 17.05 14.51 9.79
N ASN A 303 15.84 14.04 10.10
CA ASN A 303 15.60 12.90 10.98
C ASN A 303 14.90 11.74 10.24
N PRO A 304 15.67 10.70 9.84
CA PRO A 304 15.11 9.53 9.15
C PRO A 304 14.04 8.80 9.96
N VAL A 305 14.21 8.72 11.28
CA VAL A 305 13.28 7.99 12.17
C VAL A 305 11.93 8.70 12.22
N ARG A 306 11.93 10.03 12.28
CA ARG A 306 10.70 10.83 12.28
C ARG A 306 9.90 10.61 10.98
N GLN A 307 10.59 10.62 9.82
CA GLN A 307 9.92 10.36 8.55
C GLN A 307 9.38 8.94 8.47
N GLY A 308 10.10 7.96 9.01
CA GLY A 308 9.60 6.60 9.16
C GLY A 308 8.28 6.55 9.94
N TYR A 309 8.21 7.24 11.08
CA TYR A 309 6.97 7.35 11.87
C TYR A 309 5.83 8.04 11.11
N ILE A 310 6.10 9.12 10.40
CA ILE A 310 5.10 9.80 9.58
C ILE A 310 4.55 8.85 8.51
N ASN A 311 5.41 8.19 7.74
CA ASN A 311 4.98 7.33 6.64
C ASN A 311 4.26 6.05 7.10
N MET A 312 4.60 5.48 8.27
CA MET A 312 3.91 4.30 8.78
C MET A 312 2.44 4.58 9.12
N THR A 313 2.07 5.82 9.43
CA THR A 313 0.67 6.18 9.70
C THR A 313 -0.23 5.93 8.49
N GLY A 314 0.33 5.97 7.28
CA GLY A 314 -0.38 5.58 6.08
C GLY A 314 -0.87 4.13 6.08
N THR A 315 -0.16 3.22 6.76
CA THR A 315 -0.60 1.83 6.90
C THR A 315 -1.70 1.68 7.95
N SER A 316 -1.71 2.50 9.00
CA SER A 316 -2.69 2.44 10.10
C SER A 316 -3.99 3.19 9.80
N GLY A 317 -3.94 4.23 8.96
CA GLY A 317 -5.07 5.12 8.68
C GLY A 317 -5.96 4.71 7.50
N ILE A 318 -5.57 3.69 6.76
CA ILE A 318 -6.25 3.28 5.51
C ILE A 318 -7.33 2.20 5.76
N ARG A 319 -7.56 1.76 7.01
CA ARG A 319 -8.44 0.62 7.32
C ARG A 319 -9.40 0.88 8.44
#